data_ef72703d9e53d36d02b01a8874eed2a6
#
_entry.id   ef72703d9e53d36d02b01a8874eed2a6
#
_cell.length_a   1.000
_cell.length_b   1.000
_cell.length_c   1.000
_cell.angle_alpha   90.00
_cell.angle_beta   90.00
_cell.angle_gamma   90.00
#
_symmetry.space_group_name_H-M   'P 1'
#
loop_
_entity.id
_entity.type
_entity.pdbx_description
1 polymer ?
#
loop_
_entity_poly.entity_id
_entity_poly.type
_entity_poly.pdbx_seq_one_letter_code
_entity_poly.pdbx_strand_id
1 'polypeptide(L)'
;MTVDEFVKMDNSFNEGMFLTKVNNIFVKLLTAIMMDDLDSVRHFISDDVYKWAESIAKEARDNGHRQMYDELNVKESKIDSILEEPRQYVIKVYLQSRYLNYIINLSDGSMVSGNDHSRIQVNYNLIFTKRKATEKQGIARKCPGCGAPISVNTSGKCEYCDSIYNQEDYDWVITSLEKA
;
A
#
# COMPACT_ATOMS: atom_id res chain seq x y z
N MET A 1 -18.32 -12.53 -3.78
CA MET A 1 -18.39 -13.06 -5.17
C MET A 1 -17.08 -13.73 -5.55
N THR A 2 -17.10 -14.55 -6.58
CA THR A 2 -15.90 -15.18 -7.15
C THR A 2 -15.16 -14.19 -8.06
N VAL A 3 -13.90 -14.50 -8.39
CA VAL A 3 -13.12 -13.72 -9.38
C VAL A 3 -13.82 -13.69 -10.73
N ASP A 4 -14.36 -14.82 -11.19
CA ASP A 4 -15.06 -14.93 -12.49
C ASP A 4 -16.34 -14.07 -12.54
N GLU A 5 -17.06 -13.99 -11.43
CA GLU A 5 -18.21 -13.09 -11.32
C GLU A 5 -17.79 -11.62 -11.37
N PHE A 6 -16.70 -11.30 -10.70
CA PHE A 6 -16.18 -9.93 -10.69
C PHE A 6 -15.67 -9.49 -12.06
N VAL A 7 -14.95 -10.37 -12.79
CA VAL A 7 -14.49 -10.09 -14.17
C VAL A 7 -15.66 -9.82 -15.12
N LYS A 8 -16.81 -10.47 -14.92
CA LYS A 8 -18.02 -10.17 -15.71
C LYS A 8 -18.63 -8.81 -15.41
N MET A 9 -18.42 -8.29 -14.21
CA MET A 9 -18.89 -6.95 -13.80
C MET A 9 -17.91 -5.85 -14.20
N ASP A 10 -16.62 -6.11 -14.05
CA ASP A 10 -15.53 -5.22 -14.45
C ASP A 10 -14.58 -5.98 -15.39
N ASN A 11 -14.84 -5.88 -16.70
CA ASN A 11 -14.05 -6.56 -17.72
C ASN A 11 -12.60 -6.07 -17.84
N SER A 12 -12.26 -4.98 -17.16
CA SER A 12 -10.89 -4.48 -17.07
C SER A 12 -10.08 -5.16 -15.97
N PHE A 13 -10.75 -5.89 -15.06
CA PHE A 13 -10.07 -6.58 -13.97
C PHE A 13 -9.36 -7.84 -14.46
N ASN A 14 -8.09 -7.96 -14.07
CA ASN A 14 -7.29 -9.16 -14.29
C ASN A 14 -6.63 -9.57 -12.97
N GLU A 15 -6.91 -10.78 -12.52
CA GLU A 15 -6.42 -11.29 -11.23
C GLU A 15 -4.89 -11.28 -11.15
N GLY A 16 -4.21 -11.77 -12.19
CA GLY A 16 -2.74 -11.83 -12.20
C GLY A 16 -2.10 -10.43 -12.12
N MET A 17 -2.63 -9.49 -12.87
CA MET A 17 -2.18 -8.09 -12.81
C MET A 17 -2.47 -7.45 -11.46
N PHE A 18 -3.64 -7.74 -10.89
CA PHE A 18 -4.01 -7.24 -9.56
C PHE A 18 -3.07 -7.78 -8.48
N LEU A 19 -2.82 -9.09 -8.44
CA LEU A 19 -1.92 -9.70 -7.46
C LEU A 19 -0.47 -9.22 -7.64
N THR A 20 -0.01 -9.01 -8.86
CA THR A 20 1.30 -8.39 -9.11
C THR A 20 1.36 -6.99 -8.51
N LYS A 21 0.32 -6.19 -8.68
CA LYS A 21 0.21 -4.87 -8.08
C LYS A 21 0.20 -4.94 -6.54
N VAL A 22 -0.58 -5.85 -5.96
CA VAL A 22 -0.60 -6.11 -4.51
C VAL A 22 0.81 -6.36 -3.99
N ASN A 23 1.54 -7.29 -4.62
CA ASN A 23 2.89 -7.64 -4.21
C ASN A 23 3.84 -6.44 -4.28
N ASN A 24 3.77 -5.66 -5.35
CA ASN A 24 4.60 -4.48 -5.54
C ASN A 24 4.29 -3.39 -4.51
N ILE A 25 3.02 -3.13 -4.23
CA ILE A 25 2.61 -2.13 -3.23
C ILE A 25 3.07 -2.57 -1.83
N PHE A 26 2.90 -3.85 -1.48
CA PHE A 26 3.35 -4.38 -0.19
C PHE A 26 4.86 -4.20 0.00
N VAL A 27 5.67 -4.57 -0.98
CA VAL A 27 7.12 -4.40 -0.93
C VAL A 27 7.50 -2.92 -0.84
N LYS A 28 6.87 -2.07 -1.64
CA LYS A 28 7.11 -0.62 -1.58
C LYS A 28 6.75 -0.02 -0.23
N LEU A 29 5.65 -0.46 0.39
CA LEU A 29 5.22 0.05 1.69
C LEU A 29 6.22 -0.28 2.79
N LEU A 30 6.66 -1.53 2.92
CA LEU A 30 7.65 -1.89 3.92
C LEU A 30 9.02 -1.24 3.64
N THR A 31 9.40 -1.13 2.38
CA THR A 31 10.62 -0.41 1.99
C THR A 31 10.53 1.09 2.34
N ALA A 32 9.39 1.71 2.14
CA ALA A 32 9.17 3.12 2.49
C ALA A 32 9.26 3.36 4.01
N ILE A 33 8.77 2.43 4.83
CA ILE A 33 8.94 2.46 6.28
C ILE A 33 10.43 2.38 6.62
N MET A 34 11.13 1.41 6.06
CA MET A 34 12.56 1.20 6.28
C MET A 34 13.39 2.43 5.88
N MET A 35 13.06 3.06 4.76
CA MET A 35 13.76 4.25 4.26
C MET A 35 13.27 5.56 4.88
N ASP A 36 12.26 5.53 5.73
CA ASP A 36 11.60 6.72 6.30
C ASP A 36 11.13 7.70 5.20
N ASP A 37 10.56 7.14 4.15
CA ASP A 37 10.07 7.88 2.97
C ASP A 37 8.65 7.43 2.58
N LEU A 38 7.67 7.77 3.40
CA LEU A 38 6.28 7.39 3.19
C LEU A 38 5.58 8.18 2.08
N ASP A 39 6.11 9.33 1.69
CA ASP A 39 5.57 10.11 0.58
C ASP A 39 5.63 9.33 -0.74
N SER A 40 6.61 8.46 -0.91
CA SER A 40 6.77 7.63 -2.11
C SER A 40 5.62 6.63 -2.35
N VAL A 41 4.87 6.29 -1.31
CA VAL A 41 3.75 5.33 -1.36
C VAL A 41 2.42 5.95 -0.97
N ARG A 42 2.37 7.25 -0.71
CA ARG A 42 1.19 7.92 -0.15
C ARG A 42 -0.08 7.69 -0.97
N HIS A 43 0.05 7.63 -2.28
CA HIS A 43 -1.08 7.44 -3.18
C HIS A 43 -1.58 5.98 -3.31
N PHE A 44 -0.86 5.01 -2.75
CA PHE A 44 -1.25 3.60 -2.74
C PHE A 44 -1.86 3.15 -1.41
N ILE A 45 -1.88 4.01 -0.40
CA ILE A 45 -2.30 3.66 0.95
C ILE A 45 -3.34 4.64 1.48
N SER A 46 -4.26 4.14 2.31
CA SER A 46 -5.22 4.97 3.03
C SER A 46 -4.56 5.77 4.15
N ASP A 47 -5.29 6.74 4.69
CA ASP A 47 -4.83 7.51 5.85
C ASP A 47 -4.54 6.64 7.07
N ASP A 48 -5.34 5.62 7.30
CA ASP A 48 -5.15 4.69 8.43
C ASP A 48 -3.88 3.85 8.26
N VAL A 49 -3.61 3.35 7.05
CA VAL A 49 -2.37 2.63 6.75
C VAL A 49 -1.17 3.57 6.83
N TYR A 50 -1.30 4.80 6.36
CA TYR A 50 -0.26 5.82 6.51
C TYR A 50 0.08 6.07 7.99
N LYS A 51 -0.92 6.26 8.85
CA LYS A 51 -0.71 6.47 10.29
C LYS A 51 -0.02 5.26 10.95
N TRP A 52 -0.42 4.06 10.57
CA TRP A 52 0.24 2.85 11.05
C TRP A 52 1.72 2.81 10.63
N ALA A 53 2.02 3.05 9.36
CA ALA A 53 3.38 3.06 8.84
C ALA A 53 4.23 4.18 9.46
N GLU A 54 3.66 5.38 9.59
CA GLU A 54 4.32 6.53 10.23
C GLU A 54 4.62 6.26 11.70
N SER A 55 3.76 5.54 12.42
CA SER A 55 4.02 5.19 13.81
C SER A 55 5.30 4.36 13.97
N ILE A 56 5.54 3.42 13.06
CA ILE A 56 6.74 2.58 13.06
C ILE A 56 7.98 3.42 12.70
N ALA A 57 7.92 4.18 11.62
CA ALA A 57 9.02 4.99 11.15
C ALA A 57 9.40 6.09 12.18
N LYS A 58 8.38 6.72 12.77
CA LYS A 58 8.57 7.76 13.80
C LYS A 58 9.18 7.21 15.07
N GLU A 59 8.70 6.08 15.58
CA GLU A 59 9.26 5.44 16.76
C GLU A 59 10.74 5.12 16.57
N ALA A 60 11.09 4.55 15.43
CA ALA A 60 12.48 4.28 15.10
C ALA A 60 13.31 5.58 15.05
N ARG A 61 12.83 6.58 14.32
CA ARG A 61 13.52 7.87 14.15
C ARG A 61 13.72 8.59 15.50
N ASP A 62 12.70 8.64 16.36
CA ASP A 62 12.77 9.30 17.67
C ASP A 62 13.77 8.63 18.61
N ASN A 63 14.06 7.34 18.42
CA ASN A 63 15.06 6.58 19.18
C ASN A 63 16.45 6.57 18.51
N GLY A 64 16.63 7.26 17.40
CA GLY A 64 17.88 7.20 16.63
C GLY A 64 18.11 5.85 15.96
N HIS A 65 17.05 5.12 15.66
CA HIS A 65 17.04 3.78 15.08
C HIS A 65 16.47 3.77 13.67
N ARG A 66 16.64 2.64 12.99
CA ARG A 66 15.94 2.32 11.75
C ARG A 66 15.35 0.91 11.85
N GLN A 67 14.08 0.78 11.52
CA GLN A 67 13.44 -0.52 11.33
C GLN A 67 13.88 -1.08 9.98
N MET A 68 14.45 -2.28 9.97
CA MET A 68 14.89 -2.96 8.77
C MET A 68 13.93 -4.08 8.39
N TYR A 69 13.54 -4.10 7.12
CA TYR A 69 12.83 -5.18 6.46
C TYR A 69 13.68 -5.61 5.27
N ASP A 70 14.80 -6.28 5.56
CA ASP A 70 15.79 -6.59 4.55
C ASP A 70 15.53 -7.93 3.85
N GLU A 71 16.07 -8.11 2.64
CA GLU A 71 15.79 -9.28 1.80
C GLU A 71 14.30 -9.60 1.66
N LEU A 72 13.48 -8.56 1.58
CA LEU A 72 12.02 -8.65 1.51
C LEU A 72 11.55 -9.26 0.19
N ASN A 73 10.76 -10.33 0.28
CA ASN A 73 10.06 -10.87 -0.87
C ASN A 73 8.65 -11.37 -0.52
N VAL A 74 7.79 -11.43 -1.51
CA VAL A 74 6.48 -12.09 -1.43
C VAL A 74 6.60 -13.50 -1.98
N LYS A 75 6.32 -14.48 -1.13
CA LYS A 75 6.32 -15.89 -1.51
C LYS A 75 5.06 -16.26 -2.27
N GLU A 76 3.91 -15.80 -1.80
CA GLU A 76 2.60 -16.10 -2.37
C GLU A 76 1.61 -14.99 -2.01
N SER A 77 0.70 -14.71 -2.91
CA SER A 77 -0.49 -13.92 -2.63
C SER A 77 -1.70 -14.52 -3.34
N LYS A 78 -2.86 -14.44 -2.70
CA LYS A 78 -4.12 -14.92 -3.26
C LYS A 78 -5.29 -14.08 -2.81
N ILE A 79 -6.29 -13.97 -3.68
CA ILE A 79 -7.56 -13.35 -3.32
C ILE A 79 -8.32 -14.30 -2.39
N ASP A 80 -8.67 -13.82 -1.22
CA ASP A 80 -9.47 -14.54 -0.24
C ASP A 80 -10.96 -14.31 -0.45
N SER A 81 -11.36 -13.06 -0.67
CA SER A 81 -12.75 -12.71 -0.95
C SER A 81 -12.88 -11.39 -1.70
N ILE A 82 -13.95 -11.26 -2.45
CA ILE A 82 -14.33 -10.04 -3.15
C ILE A 82 -15.73 -9.64 -2.69
N LEU A 83 -15.88 -8.39 -2.26
CA LEU A 83 -17.14 -7.82 -1.82
C LEU A 83 -17.47 -6.60 -2.67
N GLU A 84 -18.74 -6.50 -3.04
CA GLU A 84 -19.29 -5.31 -3.65
C GLU A 84 -20.06 -4.51 -2.61
N GLU A 85 -19.66 -3.26 -2.43
CA GLU A 85 -20.35 -2.29 -1.59
C GLU A 85 -21.03 -1.22 -2.48
N PRO A 86 -21.94 -0.42 -1.93
CA PRO A 86 -22.67 0.56 -2.74
C PRO A 86 -21.78 1.53 -3.53
N ARG A 87 -20.62 1.91 -2.96
CA ARG A 87 -19.73 2.92 -3.55
C ARG A 87 -18.34 2.41 -3.92
N GLN A 88 -18.01 1.18 -3.57
CA GLN A 88 -16.66 0.65 -3.75
C GLN A 88 -16.66 -0.86 -3.92
N TYR A 89 -15.57 -1.38 -4.42
CA TYR A 89 -15.21 -2.78 -4.37
C TYR A 89 -14.17 -2.99 -3.28
N VAL A 90 -14.26 -4.12 -2.59
CA VAL A 90 -13.34 -4.51 -1.52
C VAL A 90 -12.79 -5.89 -1.83
N ILE A 91 -11.48 -6.02 -1.92
CA ILE A 91 -10.81 -7.31 -2.11
C ILE A 91 -9.93 -7.60 -0.90
N LYS A 92 -10.17 -8.75 -0.27
CA LYS A 92 -9.30 -9.28 0.77
C LYS A 92 -8.27 -10.18 0.14
N VAL A 93 -7.01 -9.98 0.51
CA VAL A 93 -5.86 -10.73 -0.01
C VAL A 93 -5.10 -11.34 1.15
N TYR A 94 -4.84 -12.63 1.06
CA TYR A 94 -3.87 -13.29 1.91
C TYR A 94 -2.50 -13.26 1.22
N LEU A 95 -1.47 -12.83 1.95
CA LEU A 95 -0.12 -12.66 1.42
C LEU A 95 0.90 -13.29 2.37
N GLN A 96 1.79 -14.10 1.83
CA GLN A 96 2.95 -14.66 2.54
C GLN A 96 4.21 -13.92 2.14
N SER A 97 4.89 -13.34 3.10
CA SER A 97 6.17 -12.65 2.90
C SER A 97 7.29 -13.30 3.70
N ARG A 98 8.51 -13.03 3.29
CA ARG A 98 9.73 -13.40 4.01
C ARG A 98 10.68 -12.23 4.02
N TYR A 99 11.28 -11.94 5.17
CA TYR A 99 12.27 -10.87 5.31
C TYR A 99 13.13 -11.05 6.57
N LEU A 100 14.26 -10.36 6.57
CA LEU A 100 15.06 -10.14 7.77
C LEU A 100 14.41 -8.99 8.56
N ASN A 101 14.08 -9.23 9.83
CA ASN A 101 13.44 -8.24 10.69
C ASN A 101 14.39 -7.86 11.83
N TYR A 102 14.91 -6.65 11.78
CA TYR A 102 15.82 -6.15 12.81
C TYR A 102 15.82 -4.62 12.88
N ILE A 103 16.39 -4.10 13.95
CA ILE A 103 16.52 -2.67 14.18
C ILE A 103 18.00 -2.35 14.33
N ILE A 104 18.46 -1.27 13.71
CA ILE A 104 19.82 -0.77 13.77
C ILE A 104 19.87 0.62 14.39
N ASN A 105 21.04 0.96 14.94
CA ASN A 105 21.39 2.35 15.29
C ASN A 105 21.75 3.13 14.01
N LEU A 106 21.18 4.32 13.84
CA LEU A 106 21.54 5.19 12.72
C LEU A 106 22.96 5.74 12.83
N SER A 107 23.49 5.86 14.06
CA SER A 107 24.81 6.45 14.30
C SER A 107 25.98 5.61 13.77
N ASP A 108 25.89 4.29 13.88
CA ASP A 108 26.99 3.36 13.56
C ASP A 108 26.54 2.10 12.78
N GLY A 109 25.24 1.92 12.55
CA GLY A 109 24.69 0.76 11.87
C GLY A 109 24.67 -0.52 12.71
N SER A 110 25.02 -0.47 14.00
CA SER A 110 25.00 -1.64 14.87
C SER A 110 23.57 -2.12 15.14
N MET A 111 23.40 -3.43 15.29
CA MET A 111 22.10 -4.03 15.57
C MET A 111 21.66 -3.74 17.00
N VAL A 112 20.44 -3.26 17.15
CA VAL A 112 19.79 -3.01 18.44
C VAL A 112 19.01 -4.24 18.89
N SER A 113 18.21 -4.81 17.97
CA SER A 113 17.37 -5.98 18.23
C SER A 113 17.01 -6.70 16.94
N GLY A 114 16.48 -7.91 17.06
CA GLY A 114 16.02 -8.70 15.92
C GLY A 114 17.09 -9.67 15.41
N ASN A 115 16.95 -10.08 14.16
CA ASN A 115 17.84 -11.06 13.52
C ASN A 115 18.12 -10.64 12.07
N ASP A 116 19.39 -10.45 11.75
CA ASP A 116 19.90 -10.09 10.42
C ASP A 116 20.50 -11.29 9.65
N HIS A 117 20.34 -12.51 10.17
CA HIS A 117 20.90 -13.73 9.56
C HIS A 117 19.86 -14.66 8.98
N SER A 118 18.66 -14.72 9.57
CA SER A 118 17.61 -15.64 9.19
C SER A 118 16.33 -14.92 8.87
N ARG A 119 15.84 -15.09 7.65
CA ARG A 119 14.54 -14.55 7.25
C ARG A 119 13.42 -15.24 8.01
N ILE A 120 12.46 -14.45 8.45
CA ILE A 120 11.21 -14.94 9.01
C ILE A 120 10.13 -14.95 7.94
N GLN A 121 9.16 -15.84 8.07
CA GLN A 121 7.93 -15.79 7.29
C GLN A 121 6.88 -15.03 8.07
N VAL A 122 6.31 -14.00 7.47
CA VAL A 122 5.20 -13.24 8.05
C VAL A 122 4.06 -13.22 7.05
N ASN A 123 2.91 -13.67 7.50
CA ASN A 123 1.69 -13.70 6.70
C ASN A 123 0.81 -12.50 7.04
N TYR A 124 0.16 -11.96 6.04
CA TYR A 124 -0.69 -10.78 6.18
C TYR A 124 -2.06 -11.00 5.56
N ASN A 125 -3.06 -10.42 6.21
CA ASN A 125 -4.35 -10.16 5.61
C ASN A 125 -4.40 -8.69 5.19
N LEU A 126 -4.54 -8.46 3.89
CA LEU A 126 -4.60 -7.13 3.30
C LEU A 126 -6.02 -6.86 2.82
N ILE A 127 -6.46 -5.61 2.94
CA ILE A 127 -7.70 -5.15 2.32
C ILE A 127 -7.35 -4.08 1.31
N PHE A 128 -7.80 -4.29 0.07
CA PHE A 128 -7.74 -3.32 -1.02
C PHE A 128 -9.13 -2.82 -1.34
N THR A 129 -9.25 -1.52 -1.54
CA THR A 129 -10.50 -0.91 -1.98
C THR A 129 -10.29 -0.10 -3.25
N LYS A 130 -11.33 -0.05 -4.08
CA LYS A 130 -11.40 0.78 -5.28
C LYS A 130 -12.79 1.37 -5.37
N ARG A 131 -12.90 2.67 -5.50
CA ARG A 131 -14.20 3.32 -5.70
C ARG A 131 -14.80 2.93 -7.05
N LYS A 132 -16.11 2.73 -7.04
CA LYS A 132 -16.86 2.51 -8.28
C LYS A 132 -16.85 3.77 -9.14
N ALA A 133 -16.74 3.58 -10.46
CA ALA A 133 -16.90 4.67 -11.40
C ALA A 133 -18.30 5.28 -11.25
N THR A 134 -18.37 6.59 -11.18
CA THR A 134 -19.62 7.35 -11.25
C THR A 134 -19.72 8.03 -12.62
N GLU A 135 -20.95 8.39 -13.06
CA GLU A 135 -21.16 9.11 -14.33
C GLU A 135 -20.32 10.40 -14.44
N LYS A 136 -19.91 10.95 -13.30
CA LYS A 136 -19.05 12.15 -13.21
C LYS A 136 -17.56 11.86 -13.42
N GLN A 137 -17.14 10.61 -13.49
CA GLN A 137 -15.72 10.22 -13.57
C GLN A 137 -15.11 10.31 -14.98
N GLY A 138 -15.88 10.58 -16.01
CA GLY A 138 -15.38 10.91 -17.36
C GLY A 138 -14.89 12.34 -17.49
N ILE A 139 -15.05 13.18 -16.47
CA ILE A 139 -14.64 14.59 -16.45
C ILE A 139 -13.29 14.70 -15.75
N ALA A 140 -12.40 15.52 -16.31
CA ALA A 140 -11.12 15.84 -15.65
C ALA A 140 -11.36 16.22 -14.19
N ARG A 141 -10.76 15.47 -13.27
CA ARG A 141 -10.92 15.72 -11.84
C ARG A 141 -10.14 16.94 -11.45
N LYS A 142 -10.64 17.64 -10.45
CA LYS A 142 -10.02 18.84 -9.93
C LYS A 142 -9.26 18.53 -8.64
N CYS A 143 -8.09 19.13 -8.48
CA CYS A 143 -7.35 19.07 -7.23
C CYS A 143 -8.18 19.63 -6.08
N PRO A 144 -8.30 18.93 -4.94
CA PRO A 144 -9.04 19.43 -3.78
C PRO A 144 -8.44 20.69 -3.17
N GLY A 145 -7.14 20.95 -3.42
CA GLY A 145 -6.45 22.14 -2.89
C GLY A 145 -6.60 23.38 -3.77
N CYS A 146 -6.31 23.29 -5.07
CA CYS A 146 -6.27 24.45 -5.98
C CYS A 146 -7.31 24.44 -7.11
N GLY A 147 -8.07 23.36 -7.28
CA GLY A 147 -9.07 23.22 -8.34
C GLY A 147 -8.49 22.98 -9.74
N ALA A 148 -7.18 22.80 -9.89
CA ALA A 148 -6.56 22.48 -11.17
C ALA A 148 -6.97 21.09 -11.65
N PRO A 149 -7.05 20.85 -12.98
CA PRO A 149 -7.26 19.50 -13.51
C PRO A 149 -6.13 18.58 -13.06
N ILE A 150 -6.48 17.40 -12.51
CA ILE A 150 -5.50 16.39 -12.14
C ILE A 150 -5.55 15.25 -13.14
N SER A 151 -4.38 14.87 -13.64
CA SER A 151 -4.16 13.55 -14.22
C SER A 151 -3.64 12.61 -13.13
N VAL A 152 -4.04 11.35 -13.17
CA VAL A 152 -3.49 10.34 -12.29
C VAL A 152 -2.00 10.21 -12.59
N ASN A 153 -1.16 10.73 -11.72
CA ASN A 153 0.27 10.57 -11.82
C ASN A 153 0.80 9.64 -10.72
N THR A 154 2.04 9.25 -10.82
CA THR A 154 2.67 8.32 -9.89
C THR A 154 3.07 8.95 -8.55
N SER A 155 3.02 10.27 -8.43
CA SER A 155 3.50 10.98 -7.23
C SER A 155 2.44 11.16 -6.15
N GLY A 156 1.15 11.07 -6.48
CA GLY A 156 0.06 11.35 -5.56
C GLY A 156 -0.02 12.81 -5.10
N LYS A 157 0.69 13.72 -5.78
CA LYS A 157 0.71 15.15 -5.52
C LYS A 157 0.19 15.93 -6.72
N CYS A 158 -0.49 17.03 -6.44
CA CYS A 158 -0.86 17.98 -7.49
C CYS A 158 0.38 18.71 -8.01
N GLU A 159 0.54 18.78 -9.34
CA GLU A 159 1.67 19.44 -9.99
C GLU A 159 1.69 20.95 -9.76
N TYR A 160 0.55 21.55 -9.40
CA TYR A 160 0.40 23.00 -9.28
C TYR A 160 0.49 23.53 -7.84
N CYS A 161 -0.02 22.77 -6.86
CA CYS A 161 -0.06 23.25 -5.46
C CYS A 161 0.55 22.28 -4.45
N ASP A 162 1.13 21.17 -4.89
CA ASP A 162 1.72 20.11 -4.07
C ASP A 162 0.75 19.43 -3.08
N SER A 163 -0.55 19.68 -3.19
CA SER A 163 -1.55 18.99 -2.37
C SER A 163 -1.49 17.49 -2.64
N ILE A 164 -1.45 16.71 -1.55
CA ILE A 164 -1.50 15.25 -1.61
C ILE A 164 -2.96 14.83 -1.82
N TYR A 165 -3.20 13.96 -2.78
CA TYR A 165 -4.51 13.36 -3.01
C TYR A 165 -4.42 11.84 -2.98
N ASN A 166 -5.50 11.22 -2.48
CA ASN A 166 -5.57 9.77 -2.39
C ASN A 166 -6.06 9.16 -3.70
N GLN A 167 -5.41 8.10 -4.17
CA GLN A 167 -5.79 7.38 -5.38
C GLN A 167 -6.99 6.41 -5.19
N GLU A 168 -7.59 6.33 -4.02
CA GLU A 168 -8.80 5.52 -3.81
C GLU A 168 -9.87 5.73 -4.88
N ASP A 169 -9.95 6.95 -5.40
CA ASP A 169 -10.92 7.31 -6.44
C ASP A 169 -10.58 6.76 -7.82
N TYR A 170 -9.36 6.27 -8.04
CA TYR A 170 -8.84 5.92 -9.36
C TYR A 170 -8.41 4.47 -9.46
N ASP A 171 -7.89 3.90 -8.39
CA ASP A 171 -7.29 2.59 -8.41
C ASP A 171 -7.38 1.90 -7.05
N TRP A 172 -6.85 0.70 -6.99
CA TRP A 172 -6.78 -0.09 -5.77
C TRP A 172 -5.79 0.52 -4.76
N VAL A 173 -6.25 0.66 -3.53
CA VAL A 173 -5.49 1.21 -2.40
C VAL A 173 -5.54 0.24 -1.24
N ILE A 174 -4.42 0.06 -0.53
CA ILE A 174 -4.43 -0.68 0.74
C ILE A 174 -5.15 0.16 1.79
N THR A 175 -6.24 -0.39 2.33
CA THR A 175 -7.01 0.24 3.40
C THR A 175 -6.86 -0.46 4.75
N SER A 176 -6.31 -1.68 4.76
CA SER A 176 -5.96 -2.39 5.99
C SER A 176 -4.81 -3.36 5.74
N LEU A 177 -3.97 -3.53 6.74
CA LEU A 177 -2.86 -4.47 6.76
C LEU A 177 -2.72 -5.02 8.17
N GLU A 178 -2.93 -6.32 8.32
CA GLU A 178 -2.85 -7.02 9.59
C GLU A 178 -2.05 -8.31 9.44
N LYS A 179 -1.29 -8.68 10.46
CA LYS A 179 -0.64 -10.00 10.50
C LYS A 179 -1.71 -11.07 10.64
N ALA A 180 -1.61 -12.06 9.78
CA ALA A 180 -2.51 -13.21 9.81
C ALA A 180 -2.17 -14.19 10.94
#